data_16c04b15c82ed258c89ad8d7f40d52cd
#
_entry.id   16c04b15c82ed258c89ad8d7f40d52cd
#
_cell.length_a   1.000
_cell.length_b   1.000
_cell.length_c   1.000
_cell.angle_alpha   90.00
_cell.angle_beta   90.00
_cell.angle_gamma   90.00
#
_symmetry.space_group_name_H-M   'P 1'
#
loop_
_entity.id
_entity.type
_entity.pdbx_description
1 polymer ?
#
loop_
_entity_poly.entity_id
_entity_poly.type
_entity_poly.pdbx_seq_one_letter_code
_entity_poly.pdbx_strand_id
1 'polypeptide(L)'
;ESGLILLAHTGSERTLPVLAPKLADPRVLTRALEIGVTCIAAHSGTGTMLIDPDYFEVFADMTRRFPRLYGDNSALAAVNFRLRPGALKRMLEPELAARILHGSDVPVPVTGAVMWAFGLIGWREWRATAQIANPVERDAQIKRALGFGEETFTRLAGLLRKRV
;
A
#
# COMPACT_ATOMS: atom_id res chain seq x y z
N GLU A 1 -6.07 24.87 12.04
CA GLU A 1 -5.76 23.50 11.59
C GLU A 1 -5.73 23.48 10.06
N SER A 2 -4.60 23.06 9.45
CA SER A 2 -4.39 23.13 7.99
C SER A 2 -5.23 22.13 7.19
N GLY A 3 -5.85 21.14 7.83
CA GLY A 3 -6.59 20.07 7.15
C GLY A 3 -5.72 19.15 6.29
N LEU A 4 -4.41 19.22 6.35
CA LEU A 4 -3.48 18.41 5.55
C LEU A 4 -3.52 16.95 5.98
N ILE A 5 -3.26 16.04 5.02
CA ILE A 5 -3.06 14.62 5.25
C ILE A 5 -1.55 14.38 5.36
N LEU A 6 -1.14 13.63 6.36
CA LEU A 6 0.24 13.17 6.50
C LEU A 6 0.42 11.87 5.74
N LEU A 7 1.23 11.88 4.69
CA LEU A 7 1.72 10.67 4.03
C LEU A 7 3.11 10.36 4.57
N ALA A 8 3.28 9.19 5.17
CA ALA A 8 4.55 8.77 5.75
C ALA A 8 4.99 7.43 5.18
N HIS A 9 6.26 7.33 4.81
CA HIS A 9 6.86 6.06 4.44
C HIS A 9 6.84 5.10 5.64
N THR A 10 6.37 3.87 5.44
CA THR A 10 6.37 2.79 6.43
C THR A 10 6.81 1.47 5.80
N GLY A 11 7.24 0.53 6.64
CA GLY A 11 7.83 -0.71 6.16
C GLY A 11 9.30 -0.56 5.78
N SER A 12 10.00 -1.67 5.62
CA SER A 12 11.42 -1.63 5.29
C SER A 12 11.67 -1.11 3.87
N GLU A 13 12.81 -0.46 3.67
CA GLU A 13 13.27 0.07 2.39
C GLU A 13 14.74 -0.29 2.17
N ARG A 14 15.08 -0.65 0.92
CA ARG A 14 16.45 -0.96 0.51
C ARG A 14 16.87 -0.31 -0.80
N THR A 15 15.97 0.41 -1.46
CA THR A 15 16.30 1.15 -2.69
C THR A 15 17.14 2.39 -2.42
N LEU A 16 17.06 2.92 -1.21
CA LEU A 16 17.83 4.07 -0.75
C LEU A 16 18.55 3.74 0.56
N PRO A 17 19.69 4.40 0.87
CA PRO A 17 20.34 4.28 2.16
C PRO A 17 19.39 4.70 3.29
N VAL A 18 19.13 3.80 4.22
CA VAL A 18 18.24 4.06 5.36
C VAL A 18 19.05 4.48 6.58
N LEU A 19 18.94 5.74 6.98
CA LEU A 19 19.67 6.30 8.14
C LEU A 19 19.05 5.86 9.48
N ALA A 20 17.73 5.68 9.53
CA ALA A 20 17.01 5.36 10.76
C ALA A 20 15.87 4.34 10.50
N PRO A 21 16.17 3.04 10.34
CA PRO A 21 15.19 2.02 9.97
C PRO A 21 13.98 1.94 10.91
N LYS A 22 14.17 2.26 12.19
CA LYS A 22 13.08 2.28 13.19
C LYS A 22 11.98 3.32 12.89
N LEU A 23 12.25 4.33 12.08
CA LEU A 23 11.25 5.33 11.69
C LEU A 23 10.29 4.80 10.62
N ALA A 24 10.56 3.64 10.04
CA ALA A 24 9.64 2.95 9.14
C ALA A 24 8.51 2.18 9.86
N ASP A 25 8.55 2.10 11.18
CA ASP A 25 7.51 1.49 12.00
C ASP A 25 6.25 2.40 12.02
N PRO A 26 5.05 1.91 11.64
CA PRO A 26 3.82 2.72 11.65
C PRO A 26 3.49 3.37 12.99
N ARG A 27 4.01 2.84 14.11
CA ARG A 27 3.80 3.41 15.45
C ARG A 27 4.32 4.83 15.62
N VAL A 28 5.25 5.28 14.76
CA VAL A 28 5.70 6.69 14.73
C VAL A 28 4.56 7.66 14.43
N LEU A 29 3.47 7.19 13.78
CA LEU A 29 2.29 8.00 13.46
C LEU A 29 1.34 8.20 14.65
N THR A 30 1.54 7.47 15.77
CA THR A 30 0.61 7.45 16.91
C THR A 30 0.29 8.86 17.41
N ARG A 31 1.29 9.68 17.65
CA ARG A 31 1.07 11.05 18.16
C ARG A 31 0.27 11.93 17.21
N ALA A 32 0.52 11.83 15.90
CA ALA A 32 -0.24 12.56 14.88
C ALA A 32 -1.71 12.10 14.85
N LEU A 33 -1.94 10.79 14.96
CA LEU A 33 -3.28 10.21 14.99
C LEU A 33 -4.05 10.59 16.26
N GLU A 34 -3.41 10.62 17.42
CA GLU A 34 -4.00 11.02 18.70
C GLU A 34 -4.49 12.47 18.71
N ILE A 35 -3.78 13.37 18.04
CA ILE A 35 -4.21 14.77 17.88
C ILE A 35 -5.14 14.98 16.67
N GLY A 36 -5.62 13.89 16.04
CA GLY A 36 -6.65 13.91 15.00
C GLY A 36 -6.15 14.18 13.59
N VAL A 37 -4.84 14.07 13.31
CA VAL A 37 -4.31 14.13 11.95
C VAL A 37 -4.74 12.87 11.18
N THR A 38 -5.16 13.02 9.92
CA THR A 38 -5.34 11.88 9.03
C THR A 38 -3.98 11.47 8.48
N CYS A 39 -3.62 10.21 8.66
CA CYS A 39 -2.35 9.66 8.23
C CYS A 39 -2.54 8.56 7.18
N ILE A 40 -1.63 8.53 6.22
CA ILE A 40 -1.49 7.44 5.25
C ILE A 40 -0.12 6.81 5.47
N ALA A 41 -0.11 5.53 5.86
CA ALA A 41 1.08 4.71 5.96
C ALA A 41 1.39 4.15 4.58
N ALA A 42 2.35 4.73 3.86
CA ALA A 42 2.77 4.22 2.56
C ALA A 42 3.25 2.77 2.71
N HIS A 43 2.91 1.91 1.74
CA HIS A 43 3.17 0.46 1.73
C HIS A 43 2.47 -0.31 2.87
N SER A 44 1.60 0.32 3.67
CA SER A 44 0.90 -0.33 4.79
C SER A 44 1.83 -1.08 5.75
N GLY A 45 3.06 -0.60 5.93
CA GLY A 45 4.06 -1.23 6.80
C GLY A 45 4.74 -2.48 6.24
N THR A 46 4.45 -2.89 5.00
CA THR A 46 5.03 -4.12 4.43
C THR A 46 6.55 -4.01 4.21
N GLY A 47 7.28 -5.09 4.52
CA GLY A 47 8.71 -5.20 4.25
C GLY A 47 9.03 -5.53 2.79
N THR A 48 10.22 -5.12 2.29
CA THR A 48 10.65 -5.38 0.90
C THR A 48 11.09 -6.82 0.67
N MET A 49 11.90 -7.39 1.56
CA MET A 49 12.42 -8.75 1.44
C MET A 49 11.95 -9.63 2.61
N LEU A 50 12.02 -10.95 2.44
CA LEU A 50 11.60 -11.91 3.48
C LEU A 50 12.35 -11.74 4.81
N ILE A 51 13.57 -11.24 4.76
CA ILE A 51 14.43 -11.01 5.94
C ILE A 51 14.26 -9.63 6.56
N ASP A 52 13.55 -8.72 5.89
CA ASP A 52 13.35 -7.36 6.38
C ASP A 52 12.25 -7.31 7.43
N PRO A 53 12.31 -6.37 8.38
CA PRO A 53 11.22 -6.11 9.28
C PRO A 53 9.92 -5.87 8.52
N ASP A 54 8.86 -6.58 8.91
CA ASP A 54 7.51 -6.44 8.37
C ASP A 54 6.61 -5.91 9.48
N TYR A 55 6.06 -4.72 9.27
CA TYR A 55 5.19 -4.04 10.22
C TYR A 55 3.72 -4.07 9.80
N PHE A 56 3.36 -4.91 8.81
CA PHE A 56 2.00 -4.96 8.29
C PHE A 56 0.97 -5.26 9.39
N GLU A 57 1.23 -6.23 10.26
CA GLU A 57 0.30 -6.55 11.36
C GLU A 57 0.21 -5.39 12.37
N VAL A 58 1.29 -4.67 12.62
CA VAL A 58 1.27 -3.46 13.44
C VAL A 58 0.36 -2.41 12.82
N PHE A 59 0.49 -2.17 11.50
CA PHE A 59 -0.39 -1.26 10.76
C PHE A 59 -1.86 -1.72 10.85
N ALA A 60 -2.14 -3.01 10.60
CA ALA A 60 -3.49 -3.56 10.63
C ALA A 60 -4.14 -3.40 12.01
N ASP A 61 -3.41 -3.64 13.09
CA ASP A 61 -3.91 -3.43 14.46
C ASP A 61 -4.15 -1.95 14.76
N MET A 62 -3.26 -1.07 14.30
CA MET A 62 -3.44 0.37 14.47
C MET A 62 -4.67 0.90 13.74
N THR A 63 -5.07 0.33 12.59
CA THR A 63 -6.30 0.78 11.89
C THR A 63 -7.57 0.54 12.69
N ARG A 64 -7.62 -0.48 13.55
CA ARG A 64 -8.75 -0.73 14.46
C ARG A 64 -8.84 0.34 15.55
N ARG A 65 -7.70 0.83 16.03
CA ARG A 65 -7.63 1.86 17.09
C ARG A 65 -7.82 3.27 16.54
N PHE A 66 -7.28 3.56 15.34
CA PHE A 66 -7.23 4.89 14.79
C PHE A 66 -8.06 5.01 13.50
N PRO A 67 -9.29 5.55 13.55
CA PRO A 67 -10.18 5.65 12.40
C PRO A 67 -9.66 6.59 11.29
N ARG A 68 -8.65 7.42 11.57
CA ARG A 68 -7.99 8.32 10.62
C ARG A 68 -6.68 7.76 10.06
N LEU A 69 -6.34 6.50 10.37
CA LEU A 69 -5.22 5.81 9.75
C LEU A 69 -5.69 5.06 8.50
N TYR A 70 -5.00 5.31 7.42
CA TYR A 70 -5.10 4.62 6.14
C TYR A 70 -3.74 4.05 5.78
N GLY A 71 -3.72 3.05 4.91
CA GLY A 71 -2.52 2.57 4.26
C GLY A 71 -2.70 2.61 2.75
N ASP A 72 -1.65 2.38 2.01
CA ASP A 72 -1.74 2.17 0.59
C ASP A 72 -1.14 0.82 0.16
N ASN A 73 -1.49 0.40 -1.04
CA ASN A 73 -0.98 -0.82 -1.66
C ASN A 73 0.19 -0.54 -2.62
N SER A 74 0.90 0.56 -2.42
CA SER A 74 2.04 0.93 -3.25
C SER A 74 3.15 -0.12 -3.20
N ALA A 75 3.90 -0.25 -4.27
CA ALA A 75 4.94 -1.24 -4.49
C ALA A 75 4.52 -2.72 -4.34
N LEU A 76 3.23 -3.03 -4.12
CA LEU A 76 2.77 -4.41 -3.97
C LEU A 76 3.05 -5.26 -5.22
N ALA A 77 2.93 -4.65 -6.42
CA ALA A 77 3.23 -5.28 -7.70
C ALA A 77 4.66 -5.03 -8.20
N ALA A 78 5.53 -4.48 -7.36
CA ALA A 78 6.90 -4.17 -7.71
C ALA A 78 7.78 -5.42 -7.79
N VAL A 79 8.83 -5.34 -8.59
CA VAL A 79 9.82 -6.42 -8.76
C VAL A 79 10.70 -6.64 -7.52
N ASN A 80 10.68 -5.74 -6.56
CA ASN A 80 11.50 -5.78 -5.34
C ASN A 80 10.92 -6.67 -4.22
N PHE A 81 9.99 -7.57 -4.55
CA PHE A 81 9.44 -8.58 -3.65
C PHE A 81 8.71 -8.03 -2.40
N ARG A 82 8.08 -6.84 -2.48
CA ARG A 82 7.15 -6.40 -1.42
C ARG A 82 5.88 -7.27 -1.33
N LEU A 83 5.70 -8.15 -2.27
CA LEU A 83 4.57 -9.07 -2.24
C LEU A 83 4.64 -9.98 -1.01
N ARG A 84 3.67 -9.82 -0.14
CA ARG A 84 3.41 -10.67 1.01
C ARG A 84 2.02 -11.29 0.84
N PRO A 85 1.89 -12.55 0.41
CA PRO A 85 0.57 -13.16 0.16
C PRO A 85 -0.37 -13.07 1.36
N GLY A 86 0.15 -13.18 2.58
CA GLY A 86 -0.63 -13.00 3.80
C GLY A 86 -1.15 -11.57 3.97
N ALA A 87 -0.30 -10.56 3.76
CA ALA A 87 -0.69 -9.16 3.81
C ALA A 87 -1.70 -8.82 2.70
N LEU A 88 -1.48 -9.31 1.46
CA LEU A 88 -2.42 -9.14 0.36
C LEU A 88 -3.81 -9.68 0.74
N LYS A 89 -3.87 -10.92 1.24
CA LYS A 89 -5.15 -11.52 1.66
C LYS A 89 -5.86 -10.66 2.70
N ARG A 90 -5.12 -10.17 3.70
CA ARG A 90 -5.64 -9.31 4.76
C ARG A 90 -6.10 -7.94 4.23
N MET A 91 -5.37 -7.33 3.28
CA MET A 91 -5.77 -6.08 2.64
C MET A 91 -7.10 -6.18 1.88
N LEU A 92 -7.48 -7.38 1.43
CA LEU A 92 -8.73 -7.65 0.73
C LEU A 92 -9.90 -7.99 1.67
N GLU A 93 -9.64 -8.21 2.97
CA GLU A 93 -10.70 -8.41 3.96
C GLU A 93 -11.51 -7.10 4.14
N PRO A 94 -12.85 -7.15 4.20
CA PRO A 94 -13.70 -5.94 4.16
C PRO A 94 -13.30 -4.86 5.15
N GLU A 95 -12.94 -5.23 6.37
CA GLU A 95 -12.55 -4.30 7.45
C GLU A 95 -11.30 -3.50 7.06
N LEU A 96 -10.26 -4.19 6.59
CA LEU A 96 -9.00 -3.55 6.24
C LEU A 96 -9.05 -2.92 4.84
N ALA A 97 -9.77 -3.53 3.88
CA ALA A 97 -9.98 -2.99 2.54
C ALA A 97 -10.57 -1.57 2.57
N ALA A 98 -11.44 -1.28 3.56
CA ALA A 98 -11.98 0.05 3.79
C ALA A 98 -10.92 1.11 4.19
N ARG A 99 -9.72 0.68 4.54
CA ARG A 99 -8.59 1.54 4.95
C ARG A 99 -7.46 1.58 3.92
N ILE A 100 -7.52 0.77 2.86
CA ILE A 100 -6.48 0.73 1.83
C ILE A 100 -6.79 1.71 0.71
N LEU A 101 -5.78 2.47 0.32
CA LEU A 101 -5.75 3.40 -0.82
C LEU A 101 -4.89 2.81 -1.93
N HIS A 102 -5.10 3.29 -3.16
CA HIS A 102 -4.19 3.01 -4.25
C HIS A 102 -2.98 3.95 -4.20
N GLY A 103 -1.79 3.38 -4.24
CA GLY A 103 -0.51 4.05 -4.49
C GLY A 103 0.30 3.24 -5.49
N SER A 104 0.97 3.85 -6.45
CA SER A 104 1.74 3.16 -7.50
C SER A 104 3.20 2.93 -7.13
N ASP A 105 3.78 3.84 -6.36
CA ASP A 105 5.22 3.90 -6.06
C ASP A 105 6.11 4.12 -7.30
N VAL A 106 5.58 4.76 -8.34
CA VAL A 106 6.37 5.12 -9.53
C VAL A 106 7.51 6.06 -9.10
N PRO A 107 8.76 5.83 -9.53
CA PRO A 107 9.17 5.05 -10.71
C PRO A 107 9.57 3.58 -10.45
N VAL A 108 9.24 2.99 -9.31
CA VAL A 108 9.58 1.58 -9.06
C VAL A 108 8.93 0.69 -10.14
N PRO A 109 9.71 -0.18 -10.80
CA PRO A 109 9.17 -1.04 -11.86
C PRO A 109 8.12 -2.00 -11.35
N VAL A 110 6.98 -2.10 -12.06
CA VAL A 110 5.88 -3.00 -11.73
C VAL A 110 5.68 -4.05 -12.81
N THR A 111 5.35 -5.27 -12.39
CA THR A 111 5.08 -6.39 -13.30
C THR A 111 4.06 -7.36 -12.74
N GLY A 112 3.13 -7.79 -13.58
CA GLY A 112 2.20 -8.88 -13.25
C GLY A 112 2.84 -10.27 -13.31
N ALA A 113 4.06 -10.41 -13.84
CA ALA A 113 4.71 -11.70 -14.01
C ALA A 113 4.93 -12.43 -12.66
N VAL A 114 5.35 -11.68 -11.63
CA VAL A 114 5.53 -12.23 -10.27
C VAL A 114 4.18 -12.69 -9.71
N MET A 115 3.12 -11.88 -9.87
CA MET A 115 1.77 -12.22 -9.41
C MET A 115 1.23 -13.48 -10.08
N TRP A 116 1.45 -13.61 -11.39
CA TRP A 116 1.10 -14.81 -12.14
C TRP A 116 1.91 -16.04 -11.68
N ALA A 117 3.22 -15.89 -11.50
CA ALA A 117 4.09 -16.99 -11.05
C ALA A 117 3.68 -17.53 -9.66
N PHE A 118 3.14 -16.67 -8.78
CA PHE A 118 2.56 -17.07 -7.50
C PHE A 118 1.09 -17.51 -7.59
N GLY A 119 0.50 -17.57 -8.79
CA GLY A 119 -0.90 -17.97 -8.97
C GLY A 119 -1.94 -16.98 -8.44
N LEU A 120 -1.55 -15.72 -8.23
CA LEU A 120 -2.40 -14.67 -7.67
C LEU A 120 -3.26 -13.99 -8.75
N ILE A 121 -2.81 -14.00 -10.00
CA ILE A 121 -3.58 -13.57 -11.18
C ILE A 121 -3.46 -14.62 -12.28
N GLY A 122 -4.43 -14.66 -13.19
CA GLY A 122 -4.41 -15.58 -14.32
C GLY A 122 -3.42 -15.17 -15.42
N TRP A 123 -3.12 -16.10 -16.32
CA TRP A 123 -2.31 -15.84 -17.52
C TRP A 123 -2.87 -14.72 -18.40
N ARG A 124 -4.21 -14.66 -18.56
CA ARG A 124 -4.89 -13.64 -19.38
C ARG A 124 -4.70 -12.26 -18.80
N GLU A 125 -4.89 -12.11 -17.49
CA GLU A 125 -4.70 -10.84 -16.76
C GLU A 125 -3.24 -10.38 -16.85
N TRP A 126 -2.28 -11.30 -16.63
CA TRP A 126 -0.87 -10.96 -16.80
C TRP A 126 -0.56 -10.47 -18.20
N ARG A 127 -0.99 -11.22 -19.26
CA ARG A 127 -0.75 -10.83 -20.65
C ARG A 127 -1.38 -9.49 -21.00
N ALA A 128 -2.59 -9.23 -20.53
CA ALA A 128 -3.27 -7.95 -20.75
C ALA A 128 -2.53 -6.79 -20.08
N THR A 129 -2.14 -6.93 -18.81
CA THR A 129 -1.42 -5.88 -18.08
C THR A 129 -0.02 -5.63 -18.64
N ALA A 130 0.65 -6.65 -19.18
CA ALA A 130 1.98 -6.51 -19.79
C ALA A 130 1.99 -5.61 -21.04
N GLN A 131 0.85 -5.44 -21.72
CA GLN A 131 0.70 -4.57 -22.89
C GLN A 131 0.50 -3.09 -22.55
N ILE A 132 0.22 -2.77 -21.28
CA ILE A 132 -0.04 -1.40 -20.85
C ILE A 132 1.28 -0.64 -20.75
N ALA A 133 1.45 0.40 -21.56
CA ALA A 133 2.68 1.20 -21.60
C ALA A 133 2.84 2.10 -20.37
N ASN A 134 1.74 2.73 -19.92
CA ASN A 134 1.76 3.61 -18.76
C ASN A 134 1.96 2.80 -17.47
N PRO A 135 3.04 3.02 -16.69
CA PRO A 135 3.34 2.22 -15.50
C PRO A 135 2.30 2.41 -14.38
N VAL A 136 1.71 3.59 -14.23
CA VAL A 136 0.67 3.86 -13.22
C VAL A 136 -0.60 3.08 -13.56
N GLU A 137 -1.02 3.12 -14.82
CA GLU A 137 -2.19 2.36 -15.29
C GLU A 137 -1.94 0.84 -15.19
N ARG A 138 -0.74 0.40 -15.58
CA ARG A 138 -0.34 -1.02 -15.45
C ARG A 138 -0.45 -1.49 -14.01
N ASP A 139 0.08 -0.72 -13.06
CA ASP A 139 0.01 -1.03 -11.64
C ASP A 139 -1.45 -1.11 -11.15
N ALA A 140 -2.27 -0.14 -11.53
CA ALA A 140 -3.69 -0.14 -11.19
C ALA A 140 -4.43 -1.38 -11.72
N GLN A 141 -4.18 -1.77 -12.98
CA GLN A 141 -4.81 -2.95 -13.57
C GLN A 141 -4.33 -4.26 -12.95
N ILE A 142 -3.05 -4.36 -12.58
CA ILE A 142 -2.55 -5.52 -11.81
C ILE A 142 -3.28 -5.61 -10.46
N LYS A 143 -3.46 -4.51 -9.76
CA LYS A 143 -4.14 -4.48 -8.46
C LYS A 143 -5.62 -4.79 -8.56
N ARG A 144 -6.30 -4.38 -9.64
CA ARG A 144 -7.67 -4.83 -9.94
C ARG A 144 -7.71 -6.34 -10.15
N ALA A 145 -6.78 -6.89 -10.92
CA ALA A 145 -6.68 -8.34 -11.12
C ALA A 145 -6.39 -9.10 -9.82
N LEU A 146 -5.69 -8.49 -8.87
CA LEU A 146 -5.47 -9.03 -7.51
C LEU A 146 -6.71 -8.97 -6.61
N GLY A 147 -7.79 -8.30 -7.02
CA GLY A 147 -9.06 -8.24 -6.30
C GLY A 147 -9.34 -6.93 -5.54
N PHE A 148 -8.50 -5.90 -5.68
CA PHE A 148 -8.82 -4.59 -5.08
C PHE A 148 -10.03 -3.94 -5.78
N GLY A 149 -11.04 -3.54 -4.99
CA GLY A 149 -12.25 -2.89 -5.46
C GLY A 149 -12.01 -1.43 -5.89
N GLU A 150 -12.95 -0.87 -6.66
CA GLU A 150 -12.85 0.50 -7.20
C GLU A 150 -12.76 1.58 -6.10
N GLU A 151 -13.29 1.31 -4.91
CA GLU A 151 -13.16 2.20 -3.76
C GLU A 151 -11.71 2.45 -3.36
N THR A 152 -10.83 1.46 -3.54
CA THR A 152 -9.39 1.60 -3.27
C THR A 152 -8.78 2.70 -4.16
N PHE A 153 -9.22 2.81 -5.42
CA PHE A 153 -8.68 3.77 -6.39
C PHE A 153 -9.29 5.17 -6.27
N THR A 154 -10.46 5.30 -5.65
CA THR A 154 -11.20 6.58 -5.56
C THR A 154 -11.21 7.19 -4.16
N ARG A 155 -10.90 6.41 -3.12
CA ARG A 155 -11.02 6.80 -1.70
C ARG A 155 -10.21 8.05 -1.36
N LEU A 156 -8.99 8.20 -1.90
CA LEU A 156 -8.16 9.37 -1.64
C LEU A 156 -8.85 10.67 -2.06
N ALA A 157 -9.50 10.67 -3.24
CA ALA A 157 -10.27 11.83 -3.70
C ALA A 157 -11.39 12.20 -2.72
N GLY A 158 -12.06 11.20 -2.13
CA GLY A 158 -13.07 11.41 -1.09
C GLY A 158 -12.50 12.00 0.20
N LEU A 159 -11.30 11.60 0.61
CA LEU A 159 -10.63 12.15 1.79
C LEU A 159 -10.21 13.60 1.59
N LEU A 160 -9.78 13.97 0.38
CA LEU A 160 -9.40 15.34 0.05
C LEU A 160 -10.61 16.27 -0.04
N ARG A 161 -11.73 15.84 -0.65
CA ARG A 161 -12.95 16.66 -0.82
C ARG A 161 -13.66 17.01 0.48
N LYS A 162 -13.60 16.17 1.51
CA LYS A 162 -14.23 16.43 2.81
C LYS A 162 -13.59 17.58 3.60
N ARG A 163 -12.63 18.29 3.02
CA ARG A 163 -11.78 19.29 3.69
C ARG A 163 -11.80 20.67 3.04
N VAL A 164 -12.63 20.85 2.01
CA VAL A 164 -12.88 22.16 1.36
C VAL A 164 -14.15 22.79 1.91
#